data_40d49c1a647a3e4e7e61866982b422e3
#
_entry.id   40d49c1a647a3e4e7e61866982b422e3
#
_cell.length_a   1.000
_cell.length_b   1.000
_cell.length_c   1.000
_cell.angle_alpha   90.00
_cell.angle_beta   90.00
_cell.angle_gamma   90.00
#
_symmetry.space_group_name_H-M   'P 1'
#
loop_
_entity.id
_entity.type
_entity.pdbx_description
1 polymer ?
#
loop_
_entity_poly.entity_id
_entity_poly.type
_entity_poly.pdbx_seq_one_letter_code
_entity_poly.pdbx_strand_id
1 'polypeptide(L)'
;IKEKCINGRRTGLGITAEGDMLAALGIRYGTNEGNEFSNKVHQILKIAAYSASVDMAKDRGSFPIYNSEREENNPFIQRIKEEDPDLYSKMCKYGRRNIALLTIAPTGSVSILTQTTSGIEPAFLISYMRRRKINPNDTDVRVDFTDKVGDTWQNYPIFHHKFKDYLIAKGYNINEVEKMSIDEINKLIEDSPYFKATANDVDWVKKVEMQGMIQKHVDHSISVTVNLPKSVTQELVAKVYEMGWKSGCKGITVYRD
;
A
#
# COMPACT_ATOMS: atom_id res chain seq x y z
N ILE A 1 16.22 -22.90 13.22
CA ILE A 1 15.63 -22.08 12.13
C ILE A 1 15.44 -22.93 10.89
N LYS A 2 16.51 -23.57 10.31
CA LYS A 2 16.45 -24.37 9.06
C LYS A 2 15.33 -25.40 9.07
N GLU A 3 15.21 -26.19 10.12
CA GLU A 3 14.17 -27.21 10.30
C GLU A 3 12.75 -26.61 10.22
N LYS A 4 12.50 -25.48 10.91
CA LYS A 4 11.20 -24.80 10.88
C LYS A 4 10.86 -24.23 9.50
N CYS A 5 11.87 -23.72 8.79
CA CYS A 5 11.69 -23.24 7.41
C CYS A 5 11.33 -24.39 6.45
N ILE A 6 12.01 -25.53 6.55
CA ILE A 6 11.74 -26.69 5.73
C ILE A 6 10.35 -27.29 6.03
N ASN A 7 10.00 -27.40 7.30
CA ASN A 7 8.74 -28.01 7.74
C ASN A 7 7.51 -27.17 7.36
N GLY A 8 7.62 -25.85 7.36
CA GLY A 8 6.50 -24.96 7.03
C GLY A 8 6.51 -24.44 5.60
N ARG A 9 7.69 -24.27 4.98
CA ARG A 9 7.84 -23.64 3.66
C ARG A 9 7.04 -22.34 3.51
N ARG A 10 7.12 -21.51 4.56
CA ARG A 10 6.44 -20.21 4.60
C ARG A 10 6.98 -19.27 3.53
N THR A 11 6.09 -18.59 2.81
CA THR A 11 6.41 -17.55 1.83
C THR A 11 5.70 -16.25 2.20
N GLY A 12 6.00 -15.16 1.50
CA GLY A 12 5.38 -13.86 1.69
C GLY A 12 5.13 -13.21 0.34
N LEU A 13 4.04 -13.59 -0.32
CA LEU A 13 3.54 -12.91 -1.51
C LEU A 13 2.71 -11.71 -1.07
N GLY A 14 2.96 -10.56 -1.66
CA GLY A 14 2.22 -9.33 -1.40
C GLY A 14 2.26 -8.41 -2.60
N ILE A 15 1.74 -7.21 -2.43
CA ILE A 15 1.70 -6.19 -3.47
C ILE A 15 2.40 -4.90 -3.02
N THR A 16 2.70 -4.06 -3.98
CA THR A 16 3.10 -2.66 -3.80
C THR A 16 2.29 -1.80 -4.76
N ALA A 17 2.32 -0.47 -4.59
CA ALA A 17 1.65 0.49 -5.47
C ALA A 17 0.10 0.48 -5.41
N GLU A 18 -0.52 0.05 -4.31
CA GLU A 18 -1.99 0.05 -4.21
C GLU A 18 -2.59 1.45 -4.35
N GLY A 19 -1.99 2.45 -3.71
CA GLY A 19 -2.45 3.83 -3.84
C GLY A 19 -2.42 4.34 -5.27
N ASP A 20 -1.36 4.03 -6.00
CA ASP A 20 -1.22 4.41 -7.41
C ASP A 20 -2.10 3.58 -8.35
N MET A 21 -2.33 2.31 -8.04
CA MET A 21 -3.28 1.46 -8.77
C MET A 21 -4.68 2.06 -8.72
N LEU A 22 -5.15 2.43 -7.53
CA LEU A 22 -6.46 3.08 -7.38
C LEU A 22 -6.53 4.38 -8.17
N ALA A 23 -5.51 5.25 -8.04
CA ALA A 23 -5.46 6.50 -8.77
C ALA A 23 -5.43 6.31 -10.29
N ALA A 24 -4.69 5.33 -10.80
CA ALA A 24 -4.65 4.99 -12.24
C ALA A 24 -6.01 4.54 -12.79
N LEU A 25 -6.84 3.93 -11.94
CA LEU A 25 -8.21 3.52 -12.26
C LEU A 25 -9.23 4.65 -12.06
N GLY A 26 -8.80 5.83 -11.62
CA GLY A 26 -9.69 6.95 -11.31
C GLY A 26 -10.40 6.81 -9.97
N ILE A 27 -10.00 5.87 -9.13
CA ILE A 27 -10.58 5.60 -7.82
C ILE A 27 -9.76 6.33 -6.74
N ARG A 28 -10.43 7.09 -5.88
CA ARG A 28 -9.76 7.80 -4.80
C ARG A 28 -9.49 6.87 -3.62
N TYR A 29 -8.25 6.83 -3.15
CA TYR A 29 -7.87 6.13 -1.93
C TYR A 29 -8.60 6.69 -0.70
N GLY A 30 -8.99 5.83 0.24
CA GLY A 30 -9.69 6.22 1.45
C GLY A 30 -11.19 6.48 1.27
N THR A 31 -11.79 5.97 0.18
CA THR A 31 -13.23 5.94 -0.06
C THR A 31 -13.79 4.52 0.10
N ASN A 32 -15.11 4.40 0.23
CA ASN A 32 -15.76 3.09 0.25
C ASN A 32 -15.49 2.31 -1.05
N GLU A 33 -15.57 2.98 -2.19
CA GLU A 33 -15.27 2.40 -3.50
C GLU A 33 -13.84 1.86 -3.55
N GLY A 34 -12.86 2.66 -3.09
CA GLY A 34 -11.46 2.23 -3.01
C GLY A 34 -11.27 1.02 -2.11
N ASN A 35 -11.90 1.02 -0.93
CA ASN A 35 -11.83 -0.08 0.02
C ASN A 35 -12.44 -1.38 -0.54
N GLU A 36 -13.59 -1.29 -1.20
CA GLU A 36 -14.25 -2.42 -1.84
C GLU A 36 -13.44 -2.98 -3.01
N PHE A 37 -12.87 -2.10 -3.83
CA PHE A 37 -12.00 -2.52 -4.93
C PHE A 37 -10.75 -3.23 -4.43
N SER A 38 -10.05 -2.66 -3.45
CA SER A 38 -8.89 -3.27 -2.79
C SER A 38 -9.25 -4.62 -2.17
N ASN A 39 -10.37 -4.72 -1.48
CA ASN A 39 -10.86 -5.98 -0.91
C ASN A 39 -10.98 -7.06 -2.00
N LYS A 40 -11.57 -6.73 -3.16
CA LYS A 40 -11.74 -7.65 -4.28
C LYS A 40 -10.41 -8.09 -4.90
N VAL A 41 -9.46 -7.17 -5.06
CA VAL A 41 -8.11 -7.47 -5.57
C VAL A 41 -7.42 -8.48 -4.65
N HIS A 42 -7.46 -8.27 -3.34
CA HIS A 42 -6.82 -9.16 -2.37
C HIS A 42 -7.55 -10.51 -2.23
N GLN A 43 -8.87 -10.54 -2.42
CA GLN A 43 -9.64 -11.77 -2.49
C GLN A 43 -9.17 -12.65 -3.66
N ILE A 44 -9.06 -12.07 -4.85
CA ILE A 44 -8.58 -12.77 -6.06
C ILE A 44 -7.15 -13.26 -5.85
N LEU A 45 -6.27 -12.41 -5.30
CA LEU A 45 -4.88 -12.77 -5.01
C LEU A 45 -4.80 -13.96 -4.03
N LYS A 46 -5.64 -13.98 -2.99
CA LYS A 46 -5.72 -15.09 -2.03
C LYS A 46 -6.06 -16.40 -2.73
N ILE A 47 -7.14 -16.43 -3.49
CA ILE A 47 -7.59 -17.66 -4.17
C ILE A 47 -6.53 -18.14 -5.17
N ALA A 48 -5.97 -17.24 -5.97
CA ALA A 48 -4.93 -17.59 -6.93
C ALA A 48 -3.66 -18.14 -6.26
N ALA A 49 -3.19 -17.51 -5.18
CA ALA A 49 -2.01 -17.95 -4.44
C ALA A 49 -2.20 -19.33 -3.81
N TYR A 50 -3.35 -19.57 -3.20
CA TYR A 50 -3.66 -20.85 -2.59
C TYR A 50 -3.86 -21.96 -3.63
N SER A 51 -4.50 -21.67 -4.76
CA SER A 51 -4.61 -22.59 -5.89
C SER A 51 -3.23 -23.00 -6.42
N ALA A 52 -2.35 -22.04 -6.66
CA ALA A 52 -0.97 -22.31 -7.09
C ALA A 52 -0.20 -23.15 -6.06
N SER A 53 -0.39 -22.91 -4.75
CA SER A 53 0.25 -23.69 -3.68
C SER A 53 -0.25 -25.15 -3.64
N VAL A 54 -1.53 -25.38 -3.94
CA VAL A 54 -2.11 -26.72 -4.08
C VAL A 54 -1.54 -27.41 -5.32
N ASP A 55 -1.43 -26.73 -6.46
CA ASP A 55 -0.86 -27.31 -7.67
C ASP A 55 0.62 -27.67 -7.48
N MET A 56 1.39 -26.80 -6.83
CA MET A 56 2.76 -27.13 -6.43
C MET A 56 2.84 -28.33 -5.46
N ALA A 57 1.82 -28.52 -4.61
CA ALA A 57 1.79 -29.67 -3.71
C ALA A 57 1.52 -31.00 -4.45
N LYS A 58 0.73 -31.00 -5.52
CA LYS A 58 0.53 -32.17 -6.38
C LYS A 58 1.85 -32.65 -6.99
N ASP A 59 2.70 -31.71 -7.44
CA ASP A 59 3.94 -32.02 -8.11
C ASP A 59 5.09 -32.34 -7.15
N ARG A 60 5.16 -31.65 -6.00
CA ARG A 60 6.33 -31.63 -5.10
C ARG A 60 6.03 -32.05 -3.67
N GLY A 61 4.81 -32.51 -3.39
CA GLY A 61 4.32 -32.80 -2.04
C GLY A 61 3.98 -31.55 -1.23
N SER A 62 3.09 -31.70 -0.25
CA SER A 62 2.72 -30.67 0.71
C SER A 62 3.90 -30.26 1.59
N PHE A 63 3.74 -29.17 2.39
CA PHE A 63 4.70 -28.90 3.45
C PHE A 63 4.67 -30.02 4.51
N PRO A 64 5.82 -30.42 5.11
CA PRO A 64 5.94 -31.67 5.89
C PRO A 64 4.99 -31.79 7.08
N ILE A 65 4.64 -30.69 7.74
CA ILE A 65 3.74 -30.72 8.91
C ILE A 65 2.28 -30.43 8.56
N TYR A 66 1.91 -30.51 7.26
CA TYR A 66 0.52 -30.34 6.83
C TYR A 66 -0.40 -31.37 7.47
N ASN A 67 -1.52 -30.90 8.00
CA ASN A 67 -2.58 -31.74 8.54
C ASN A 67 -3.91 -30.97 8.39
N SER A 68 -4.81 -31.48 7.55
CA SER A 68 -6.09 -30.84 7.26
C SER A 68 -7.01 -30.74 8.48
N GLU A 69 -6.98 -31.72 9.38
CA GLU A 69 -7.81 -31.74 10.59
C GLU A 69 -7.45 -30.59 11.56
N ARG A 70 -6.14 -30.27 11.66
CA ARG A 70 -5.67 -29.14 12.48
C ARG A 70 -6.10 -27.78 11.95
N GLU A 71 -6.43 -27.71 10.68
CA GLU A 71 -6.82 -26.47 10.01
C GLU A 71 -8.33 -26.32 9.86
N GLU A 72 -9.10 -27.35 10.21
CA GLU A 72 -10.55 -27.36 10.04
C GLU A 72 -11.24 -26.15 10.67
N ASN A 73 -10.79 -25.73 11.85
CA ASN A 73 -11.36 -24.60 12.58
C ASN A 73 -10.58 -23.28 12.37
N ASN A 74 -9.63 -23.22 11.41
CA ASN A 74 -8.91 -22.01 11.11
C ASN A 74 -9.81 -21.03 10.33
N PRO A 75 -10.10 -19.83 10.86
CA PRO A 75 -11.03 -18.89 10.21
C PRO A 75 -10.60 -18.45 8.80
N PHE A 76 -9.30 -18.43 8.52
CA PHE A 76 -8.79 -18.10 7.20
C PHE A 76 -9.09 -19.22 6.19
N ILE A 77 -8.93 -20.47 6.61
CA ILE A 77 -9.23 -21.65 5.79
C ILE A 77 -10.73 -21.80 5.58
N GLN A 78 -11.53 -21.50 6.60
CA GLN A 78 -13.00 -21.50 6.45
C GLN A 78 -13.48 -20.47 5.43
N ARG A 79 -12.87 -19.28 5.38
CA ARG A 79 -13.17 -18.30 4.31
C ARG A 79 -12.83 -18.80 2.91
N ILE A 80 -11.74 -19.58 2.75
CA ILE A 80 -11.43 -20.22 1.46
C ILE A 80 -12.51 -21.25 1.11
N LYS A 81 -12.96 -22.05 2.08
CA LYS A 81 -14.03 -23.02 1.88
C LYS A 81 -15.35 -22.38 1.45
N GLU A 82 -15.69 -21.23 2.02
CA GLU A 82 -16.90 -20.48 1.67
C GLU A 82 -16.81 -19.83 0.29
N GLU A 83 -15.63 -19.28 -0.06
CA GLU A 83 -15.45 -18.55 -1.31
C GLU A 83 -15.14 -19.45 -2.50
N ASP A 84 -14.42 -20.55 -2.30
CA ASP A 84 -14.04 -21.52 -3.32
C ASP A 84 -14.03 -22.96 -2.73
N PRO A 85 -15.20 -23.62 -2.66
CA PRO A 85 -15.31 -24.99 -2.16
C PRO A 85 -14.48 -26.01 -2.93
N ASP A 86 -14.28 -25.80 -4.22
CA ASP A 86 -13.48 -26.69 -5.07
C ASP A 86 -11.99 -26.60 -4.72
N LEU A 87 -11.48 -25.39 -4.51
CA LEU A 87 -10.13 -25.20 -4.03
C LEU A 87 -9.92 -25.83 -2.66
N TYR A 88 -10.88 -25.65 -1.74
CA TYR A 88 -10.83 -26.28 -0.41
C TYR A 88 -10.77 -27.81 -0.51
N SER A 89 -11.62 -28.41 -1.35
CA SER A 89 -11.62 -29.86 -1.59
C SER A 89 -10.28 -30.36 -2.14
N LYS A 90 -9.70 -29.65 -3.10
CA LYS A 90 -8.36 -29.96 -3.65
C LYS A 90 -7.28 -29.81 -2.58
N MET A 91 -7.38 -28.79 -1.70
CA MET A 91 -6.45 -28.56 -0.61
C MET A 91 -6.51 -29.70 0.41
N CYS A 92 -7.69 -30.19 0.78
CA CYS A 92 -7.83 -31.34 1.65
C CYS A 92 -7.24 -32.62 1.04
N LYS A 93 -7.42 -32.82 -0.28
CA LYS A 93 -6.95 -34.03 -0.99
C LYS A 93 -5.44 -34.05 -1.23
N TYR A 94 -4.86 -32.93 -1.65
CA TYR A 94 -3.45 -32.85 -2.11
C TYR A 94 -2.55 -32.11 -1.13
N GLY A 95 -3.13 -31.44 -0.13
CA GLY A 95 -2.42 -30.48 0.70
C GLY A 95 -2.10 -29.19 -0.05
N ARG A 96 -1.24 -28.39 0.54
CA ARG A 96 -0.62 -27.22 -0.09
C ARG A 96 0.89 -27.18 0.16
N ARG A 97 1.63 -26.52 -0.73
CA ARG A 97 3.09 -26.49 -0.64
C ARG A 97 3.62 -25.66 0.52
N ASN A 98 2.87 -24.64 0.97
CA ASN A 98 3.29 -23.62 1.91
C ASN A 98 2.30 -23.50 3.07
N ILE A 99 2.80 -23.39 4.29
CA ILE A 99 1.96 -23.23 5.50
C ILE A 99 1.23 -21.89 5.51
N ALA A 100 1.87 -20.85 4.99
CA ALA A 100 1.31 -19.51 4.83
C ALA A 100 1.97 -18.83 3.62
N LEU A 101 1.22 -17.97 2.92
CA LEU A 101 1.58 -17.47 1.60
C LEU A 101 1.60 -15.95 1.49
N LEU A 102 0.64 -15.25 2.11
CA LEU A 102 0.32 -13.85 1.80
C LEU A 102 0.71 -12.92 2.95
N THR A 103 1.36 -11.82 2.60
CA THR A 103 1.76 -10.77 3.53
C THR A 103 1.75 -9.41 2.84
N ILE A 104 1.53 -8.35 3.60
CA ILE A 104 1.77 -7.00 3.11
C ILE A 104 2.98 -6.44 3.85
N ALA A 105 4.11 -6.46 3.15
CA ALA A 105 5.36 -5.89 3.64
C ALA A 105 5.42 -4.38 3.38
N PRO A 106 6.29 -3.61 4.07
CA PRO A 106 6.45 -2.18 3.83
C PRO A 106 6.87 -1.84 2.39
N THR A 107 7.65 -2.69 1.74
CA THR A 107 8.15 -2.54 0.35
C THR A 107 8.85 -1.21 0.03
N GLY A 108 9.44 -0.54 1.04
CA GLY A 108 10.04 0.80 0.89
C GLY A 108 11.08 0.87 -0.23
N SER A 109 12.07 -0.03 -0.25
CA SER A 109 13.10 -0.06 -1.30
C SER A 109 12.53 -0.42 -2.68
N VAL A 110 11.55 -1.33 -2.71
CA VAL A 110 10.89 -1.73 -3.97
C VAL A 110 10.11 -0.56 -4.55
N SER A 111 9.34 0.16 -3.72
CA SER A 111 8.56 1.32 -4.17
C SER A 111 9.43 2.47 -4.69
N ILE A 112 10.62 2.68 -4.12
CA ILE A 112 11.60 3.65 -4.64
C ILE A 112 12.07 3.22 -6.04
N LEU A 113 12.39 1.94 -6.23
CA LEU A 113 12.84 1.43 -7.54
C LEU A 113 11.74 1.50 -8.60
N THR A 114 10.50 1.20 -8.23
CA THR A 114 9.36 1.25 -9.13
C THR A 114 8.73 2.64 -9.27
N GLN A 115 9.17 3.60 -8.43
CA GLN A 115 8.65 4.98 -8.38
C GLN A 115 7.13 5.01 -8.10
N THR A 116 6.71 4.21 -7.13
CA THR A 116 5.30 4.04 -6.76
C THR A 116 5.08 4.22 -5.26
N THR A 117 3.82 4.21 -4.84
CA THR A 117 3.44 4.06 -3.43
C THR A 117 3.88 2.69 -2.90
N SER A 118 4.10 2.56 -1.58
CA SER A 118 4.59 1.32 -0.96
C SER A 118 3.46 0.50 -0.36
N GLY A 119 3.50 -0.82 -0.56
CA GLY A 119 2.49 -1.75 -0.05
C GLY A 119 1.07 -1.33 -0.39
N ILE A 120 0.22 -1.25 0.62
CA ILE A 120 -1.15 -0.74 0.53
C ILE A 120 -1.29 0.71 1.02
N GLU A 121 -0.17 1.43 1.14
CA GLU A 121 -0.17 2.83 1.59
C GLU A 121 -0.61 3.78 0.45
N PRO A 122 -1.23 4.91 0.80
CA PRO A 122 -1.44 5.99 -0.15
C PRO A 122 -0.12 6.73 -0.42
N ALA A 123 -0.12 7.66 -1.36
CA ALA A 123 1.01 8.57 -1.54
C ALA A 123 1.21 9.42 -0.28
N PHE A 124 2.47 9.66 0.10
CA PHE A 124 2.77 10.52 1.26
C PHE A 124 2.49 11.98 0.95
N LEU A 125 3.02 12.47 -0.15
CA LEU A 125 2.77 13.80 -0.71
C LEU A 125 2.68 13.69 -2.23
N ILE A 126 1.80 14.49 -2.84
CA ILE A 126 1.65 14.53 -4.31
C ILE A 126 2.63 15.53 -4.91
N SER A 127 2.82 16.67 -4.27
CA SER A 127 3.84 17.64 -4.63
C SER A 127 4.40 18.34 -3.40
N TYR A 128 5.63 18.81 -3.49
CA TYR A 128 6.24 19.69 -2.50
C TYR A 128 7.33 20.55 -3.15
N MET A 129 7.58 21.72 -2.56
CA MET A 129 8.64 22.60 -3.02
C MET A 129 9.99 22.19 -2.40
N ARG A 130 10.97 21.98 -3.25
CA ARG A 130 12.35 21.73 -2.83
C ARG A 130 13.20 22.95 -3.15
N ARG A 131 14.17 23.24 -2.29
CA ARG A 131 15.15 24.32 -2.50
C ARG A 131 16.52 23.73 -2.84
N ARG A 132 17.14 24.24 -3.91
CA ARG A 132 18.54 23.94 -4.24
C ARG A 132 19.36 25.21 -4.28
N LYS A 133 20.64 25.11 -3.89
CA LYS A 133 21.62 26.16 -4.13
C LYS A 133 21.95 26.21 -5.62
N ILE A 134 22.02 27.42 -6.17
CA ILE A 134 22.42 27.64 -7.56
C ILE A 134 23.95 27.68 -7.59
N ASN A 135 24.57 26.83 -8.42
CA ASN A 135 26.02 26.88 -8.58
C ASN A 135 26.41 28.05 -9.46
N PRO A 136 27.65 28.61 -9.29
CA PRO A 136 28.12 29.74 -10.10
C PRO A 136 28.13 29.50 -11.62
N ASN A 137 28.17 28.24 -12.04
CA ASN A 137 28.15 27.83 -13.45
C ASN A 137 26.72 27.55 -14.00
N ASP A 138 25.69 27.63 -13.18
CA ASP A 138 24.32 27.44 -13.62
C ASP A 138 23.86 28.76 -14.28
N THR A 139 23.91 28.83 -15.60
CA THR A 139 23.34 29.94 -16.40
C THR A 139 21.85 29.71 -16.63
N ASP A 140 21.06 30.77 -16.73
CA ASP A 140 19.63 30.74 -17.04
C ASP A 140 18.74 30.10 -15.95
N VAL A 141 19.21 30.08 -14.69
CA VAL A 141 18.42 29.60 -13.54
C VAL A 141 17.77 30.77 -12.83
N ARG A 142 16.45 30.68 -12.61
CA ARG A 142 15.71 31.66 -11.82
C ARG A 142 16.20 31.67 -10.37
N VAL A 143 16.56 32.85 -9.87
CA VAL A 143 16.89 33.05 -8.45
C VAL A 143 15.62 33.42 -7.69
N ASP A 144 15.20 32.57 -6.73
CA ASP A 144 14.02 32.81 -5.92
C ASP A 144 14.37 33.40 -4.54
N PHE A 145 15.58 33.17 -4.07
CA PHE A 145 16.02 33.63 -2.76
C PHE A 145 17.56 33.80 -2.71
N THR A 146 18.01 34.84 -2.05
CA THR A 146 19.44 35.04 -1.71
C THR A 146 19.55 35.06 -0.19
N ASP A 147 20.42 34.23 0.38
CA ASP A 147 20.62 34.18 1.81
C ASP A 147 21.55 35.29 2.32
N LYS A 148 21.75 35.31 3.64
CA LYS A 148 22.54 36.37 4.30
C LYS A 148 24.04 36.32 3.97
N VAL A 149 24.53 35.22 3.43
CA VAL A 149 25.94 35.04 3.02
C VAL A 149 26.13 35.25 1.51
N GLY A 150 25.08 35.61 0.78
CA GLY A 150 25.09 35.89 -0.65
C GLY A 150 24.86 34.68 -1.55
N ASP A 151 24.58 33.52 -1.01
CA ASP A 151 24.24 32.35 -1.81
C ASP A 151 22.86 32.47 -2.41
N THR A 152 22.74 32.08 -3.66
CA THR A 152 21.47 32.10 -4.40
C THR A 152 20.83 30.73 -4.47
N TRP A 153 19.49 30.70 -4.38
CA TRP A 153 18.67 29.50 -4.27
C TRP A 153 17.50 29.52 -5.24
N GLN A 154 17.17 28.34 -5.74
CA GLN A 154 15.99 28.10 -6.56
C GLN A 154 15.03 27.16 -5.82
N ASN A 155 13.75 27.51 -5.83
CA ASN A 155 12.67 26.60 -5.42
C ASN A 155 12.09 25.94 -6.69
N TYR A 156 11.88 24.63 -6.62
CA TYR A 156 11.27 23.89 -7.70
C TYR A 156 10.33 22.81 -7.14
N PRO A 157 9.24 22.50 -7.85
CA PRO A 157 8.31 21.47 -7.41
C PRO A 157 8.90 20.08 -7.65
N ILE A 158 8.71 19.21 -6.66
CA ILE A 158 8.89 17.76 -6.78
C ILE A 158 7.52 17.14 -6.78
N PHE A 159 7.29 16.21 -7.69
CA PHE A 159 6.03 15.51 -7.83
C PHE A 159 6.19 14.03 -7.50
N HIS A 160 5.15 13.42 -6.95
CA HIS A 160 5.01 11.98 -6.95
C HIS A 160 5.05 11.47 -8.41
N HIS A 161 5.85 10.44 -8.68
CA HIS A 161 6.12 10.01 -10.07
C HIS A 161 4.85 9.64 -10.83
N LYS A 162 3.95 8.88 -10.19
CA LYS A 162 2.71 8.45 -10.84
C LYS A 162 1.70 9.59 -11.04
N PHE A 163 1.80 10.67 -10.29
CA PHE A 163 1.06 11.88 -10.57
C PHE A 163 1.57 12.57 -11.85
N LYS A 164 2.89 12.58 -12.10
CA LYS A 164 3.43 13.03 -13.39
C LYS A 164 2.89 12.18 -14.55
N ASP A 165 2.90 10.86 -14.41
CA ASP A 165 2.35 9.95 -15.43
C ASP A 165 0.87 10.23 -15.69
N TYR A 166 0.08 10.50 -14.63
CA TYR A 166 -1.31 10.91 -14.74
C TYR A 166 -1.48 12.22 -15.52
N LEU A 167 -0.68 13.24 -15.21
CA LEU A 167 -0.72 14.53 -15.93
C LEU A 167 -0.38 14.37 -17.41
N ILE A 168 0.65 13.57 -17.74
CA ILE A 168 1.01 13.26 -19.13
C ILE A 168 -0.17 12.57 -19.84
N ALA A 169 -0.79 11.59 -19.21
CA ALA A 169 -1.96 10.89 -19.75
C ALA A 169 -3.18 11.83 -19.98
N LYS A 170 -3.26 12.91 -19.20
CA LYS A 170 -4.26 13.98 -19.38
C LYS A 170 -3.87 15.04 -20.41
N GLY A 171 -2.69 14.92 -21.03
CA GLY A 171 -2.21 15.83 -22.08
C GLY A 171 -1.47 17.08 -21.57
N TYR A 172 -1.08 17.12 -20.30
CA TYR A 172 -0.29 18.22 -19.77
C TYR A 172 1.19 18.11 -20.18
N ASN A 173 1.80 19.24 -20.49
CA ASN A 173 3.24 19.35 -20.71
C ASN A 173 3.94 19.52 -19.36
N ILE A 174 4.71 18.51 -18.92
CA ILE A 174 5.37 18.50 -17.62
C ILE A 174 6.35 19.67 -17.47
N ASN A 175 7.05 20.08 -18.51
CA ASN A 175 7.97 21.22 -18.44
C ASN A 175 7.24 22.55 -18.15
N GLU A 176 5.96 22.65 -18.50
CA GLU A 176 5.11 23.81 -18.17
C GLU A 176 4.59 23.68 -16.75
N VAL A 177 4.16 22.49 -16.35
CA VAL A 177 3.69 22.20 -14.98
C VAL A 177 4.80 22.47 -13.94
N GLU A 178 6.05 22.15 -14.24
CA GLU A 178 7.20 22.41 -13.35
C GLU A 178 7.49 23.92 -13.15
N LYS A 179 6.92 24.78 -14.00
CA LYS A 179 7.03 26.24 -13.86
C LYS A 179 5.82 26.89 -13.17
N MET A 180 4.78 26.12 -12.91
CA MET A 180 3.56 26.59 -12.26
C MET A 180 3.80 26.98 -10.80
N SER A 181 2.97 27.90 -10.31
CA SER A 181 2.89 28.22 -8.88
C SER A 181 2.31 27.05 -8.11
N ILE A 182 2.53 27.04 -6.78
CA ILE A 182 1.98 26.02 -5.92
C ILE A 182 0.44 25.99 -5.97
N ASP A 183 -0.21 27.15 -6.12
CA ASP A 183 -1.66 27.25 -6.20
C ASP A 183 -2.22 26.63 -7.50
N GLU A 184 -1.51 26.80 -8.62
CA GLU A 184 -1.86 26.16 -9.89
C GLU A 184 -1.67 24.64 -9.81
N ILE A 185 -0.56 24.18 -9.19
CA ILE A 185 -0.31 22.75 -8.96
C ILE A 185 -1.39 22.15 -8.05
N ASN A 186 -1.79 22.83 -6.98
CA ASN A 186 -2.85 22.36 -6.10
C ASN A 186 -4.19 22.18 -6.83
N LYS A 187 -4.53 23.06 -7.78
CA LYS A 187 -5.71 22.88 -8.63
C LYS A 187 -5.65 21.64 -9.49
N LEU A 188 -4.46 21.32 -10.05
CA LEU A 188 -4.28 20.06 -10.81
C LEU A 188 -4.45 18.83 -9.90
N ILE A 189 -4.03 18.92 -8.63
CA ILE A 189 -4.23 17.85 -7.64
C ILE A 189 -5.72 17.73 -7.31
N GLU A 190 -6.44 18.85 -7.10
CA GLU A 190 -7.88 18.87 -6.81
C GLU A 190 -8.72 18.16 -7.88
N ASP A 191 -8.33 18.29 -9.16
CA ASP A 191 -8.99 17.68 -10.31
C ASP A 191 -8.52 16.22 -10.57
N SER A 192 -7.76 15.62 -9.65
CA SER A 192 -7.18 14.29 -9.80
C SER A 192 -7.70 13.28 -8.78
N PRO A 193 -7.54 11.97 -9.02
CA PRO A 193 -7.82 10.92 -8.03
C PRO A 193 -6.95 10.99 -6.78
N TYR A 194 -5.88 11.78 -6.82
CA TYR A 194 -5.00 11.99 -5.68
C TYR A 194 -5.51 13.04 -4.68
N PHE A 195 -6.59 13.76 -5.02
CA PHE A 195 -7.16 14.78 -4.12
C PHE A 195 -7.65 14.17 -2.82
N LYS A 196 -7.15 14.69 -1.70
CA LYS A 196 -7.42 14.17 -0.34
C LYS A 196 -7.15 12.67 -0.18
N ALA A 197 -6.16 12.17 -0.90
CA ALA A 197 -5.75 10.77 -0.92
C ALA A 197 -4.29 10.57 -0.45
N THR A 198 -3.71 11.54 0.24
CA THR A 198 -2.38 11.42 0.84
C THR A 198 -2.43 10.79 2.23
N ALA A 199 -1.29 10.35 2.74
CA ALA A 199 -1.18 9.71 4.04
C ALA A 199 -1.76 10.55 5.20
N ASN A 200 -1.67 11.89 5.07
CA ASN A 200 -2.17 12.83 6.09
C ASN A 200 -3.61 13.29 5.85
N ASP A 201 -4.15 13.13 4.64
CA ASP A 201 -5.50 13.57 4.28
C ASP A 201 -6.55 12.47 4.48
N VAL A 202 -6.14 11.20 4.34
CA VAL A 202 -7.06 10.07 4.40
C VAL A 202 -7.67 9.93 5.79
N ASP A 203 -8.98 9.82 5.85
CA ASP A 203 -9.68 9.51 7.09
C ASP A 203 -9.15 8.18 7.68
N TRP A 204 -8.64 8.26 8.90
CA TRP A 204 -8.09 7.11 9.60
C TRP A 204 -9.09 5.96 9.75
N VAL A 205 -10.39 6.27 9.89
CA VAL A 205 -11.47 5.25 9.94
C VAL A 205 -11.46 4.44 8.65
N LYS A 206 -11.47 5.12 7.50
CA LYS A 206 -11.46 4.46 6.19
C LYS A 206 -10.20 3.64 5.96
N LYS A 207 -9.06 4.12 6.47
CA LYS A 207 -7.79 3.39 6.38
C LYS A 207 -7.80 2.10 7.21
N VAL A 208 -8.32 2.15 8.44
CA VAL A 208 -8.46 0.97 9.30
C VAL A 208 -9.50 -0.02 8.75
N GLU A 209 -10.63 0.47 8.22
CA GLU A 209 -11.63 -0.36 7.52
C GLU A 209 -10.98 -1.12 6.36
N MET A 210 -10.24 -0.44 5.49
CA MET A 210 -9.52 -1.05 4.37
C MET A 210 -8.56 -2.14 4.85
N GLN A 211 -7.74 -1.85 5.87
CA GLN A 211 -6.82 -2.83 6.44
C GLN A 211 -7.57 -4.07 6.96
N GLY A 212 -8.68 -3.88 7.67
CA GLY A 212 -9.50 -4.97 8.17
C GLY A 212 -10.12 -5.83 7.06
N MET A 213 -10.57 -5.19 5.97
CA MET A 213 -11.10 -5.89 4.79
C MET A 213 -9.99 -6.73 4.13
N ILE A 214 -8.82 -6.14 3.88
CA ILE A 214 -7.67 -6.82 3.29
C ILE A 214 -7.15 -7.95 4.19
N GLN A 215 -7.16 -7.77 5.53
CA GLN A 215 -6.69 -8.78 6.48
C GLN A 215 -7.45 -10.12 6.36
N LYS A 216 -8.70 -10.11 5.90
CA LYS A 216 -9.46 -11.33 5.62
C LYS A 216 -8.83 -12.19 4.51
N HIS A 217 -8.03 -11.57 3.67
CA HIS A 217 -7.38 -12.18 2.51
C HIS A 217 -5.86 -12.37 2.67
N VAL A 218 -5.29 -11.93 3.78
CA VAL A 218 -3.85 -12.02 4.08
C VAL A 218 -3.65 -12.87 5.33
N ASP A 219 -2.96 -14.00 5.17
CA ASP A 219 -2.74 -14.98 6.26
C ASP A 219 -1.60 -14.59 7.21
N HIS A 220 -0.69 -13.71 6.79
CA HIS A 220 0.29 -13.06 7.66
C HIS A 220 -0.21 -11.69 8.16
N SER A 221 0.69 -10.89 8.68
CA SER A 221 0.42 -9.52 9.09
C SER A 221 0.49 -8.54 7.91
N ILE A 222 -0.13 -7.40 8.11
CA ILE A 222 -0.13 -6.26 7.20
C ILE A 222 0.68 -5.15 7.83
N SER A 223 1.63 -4.58 7.08
CA SER A 223 2.32 -3.36 7.44
C SER A 223 1.60 -2.17 6.82
N VAL A 224 0.94 -1.39 7.66
CA VAL A 224 0.28 -0.14 7.28
C VAL A 224 0.33 0.82 8.47
N THR A 225 0.43 2.12 8.20
CA THR A 225 0.53 3.16 9.22
C THR A 225 -0.66 4.10 9.17
N VAL A 226 -1.32 4.30 10.28
CA VAL A 226 -2.32 5.36 10.47
C VAL A 226 -1.59 6.63 10.87
N ASN A 227 -1.56 7.60 9.96
CA ASN A 227 -0.96 8.90 10.22
C ASN A 227 -1.97 9.80 10.93
N LEU A 228 -1.55 10.41 12.03
CA LEU A 228 -2.37 11.30 12.84
C LEU A 228 -1.63 12.62 13.06
N PRO A 229 -2.35 13.75 13.09
CA PRO A 229 -1.75 15.05 13.29
C PRO A 229 -1.18 15.20 14.72
N LYS A 230 -0.24 16.12 14.91
CA LYS A 230 0.37 16.41 16.20
C LYS A 230 -0.65 16.73 17.30
N SER A 231 -1.79 17.28 16.94
CA SER A 231 -2.88 17.64 17.88
C SER A 231 -3.72 16.46 18.36
N VAL A 232 -3.45 15.23 17.88
CA VAL A 232 -4.23 14.04 18.25
C VAL A 232 -4.20 13.80 19.76
N THR A 233 -5.35 13.43 20.33
CA THR A 233 -5.48 13.09 21.75
C THR A 233 -5.20 11.60 21.99
N GLN A 234 -4.88 11.25 23.24
CA GLN A 234 -4.70 9.84 23.63
C GLN A 234 -5.96 9.01 23.43
N GLU A 235 -7.14 9.61 23.66
CA GLU A 235 -8.44 8.96 23.47
C GLU A 235 -8.66 8.60 21.99
N LEU A 236 -8.22 9.45 21.05
CA LEU A 236 -8.33 9.14 19.64
C LEU A 236 -7.38 7.99 19.26
N VAL A 237 -6.14 8.00 19.75
CA VAL A 237 -5.21 6.91 19.54
C VAL A 237 -5.78 5.57 20.08
N ALA A 238 -6.38 5.59 21.27
CA ALA A 238 -7.05 4.41 21.84
C ALA A 238 -8.19 3.91 20.94
N LYS A 239 -9.00 4.81 20.36
CA LYS A 239 -10.05 4.46 19.40
C LYS A 239 -9.51 3.82 18.14
N VAL A 240 -8.36 4.28 17.63
CA VAL A 240 -7.71 3.67 16.46
C VAL A 240 -7.32 2.22 16.73
N TYR A 241 -6.71 1.94 17.89
CA TYR A 241 -6.38 0.56 18.28
C TYR A 241 -7.62 -0.30 18.49
N GLU A 242 -8.63 0.23 19.17
CA GLU A 242 -9.91 -0.47 19.38
C GLU A 242 -10.59 -0.81 18.05
N MET A 243 -10.61 0.13 17.11
CA MET A 243 -11.16 -0.10 15.77
C MET A 243 -10.36 -1.12 14.99
N GLY A 244 -9.03 -1.08 15.06
CA GLY A 244 -8.16 -2.09 14.44
C GLY A 244 -8.49 -3.50 14.94
N TRP A 245 -8.65 -3.66 16.26
CA TRP A 245 -9.06 -4.92 16.86
C TRP A 245 -10.47 -5.35 16.39
N LYS A 246 -11.45 -4.45 16.45
CA LYS A 246 -12.84 -4.74 16.00
C LYS A 246 -12.91 -5.10 14.52
N SER A 247 -12.05 -4.51 13.70
CA SER A 247 -11.96 -4.80 12.26
C SER A 247 -11.22 -6.10 11.93
N GLY A 248 -10.68 -6.79 12.93
CA GLY A 248 -9.96 -8.06 12.77
C GLY A 248 -8.54 -7.91 12.23
N CYS A 249 -7.93 -6.73 12.38
CA CYS A 249 -6.52 -6.53 12.04
C CYS A 249 -5.62 -7.32 12.99
N LYS A 250 -4.57 -7.95 12.48
CA LYS A 250 -3.56 -8.67 13.28
C LYS A 250 -2.56 -7.73 13.97
N GLY A 251 -2.48 -6.52 13.52
CA GLY A 251 -1.65 -5.46 14.09
C GLY A 251 -2.03 -4.14 13.46
N ILE A 252 -1.67 -3.04 14.11
CA ILE A 252 -1.90 -1.68 13.62
C ILE A 252 -0.75 -0.80 14.10
N THR A 253 -0.29 0.08 13.24
CA THR A 253 0.75 1.08 13.55
C THR A 253 0.15 2.47 13.50
N VAL A 254 0.44 3.28 14.49
CA VAL A 254 0.05 4.68 14.54
C VAL A 254 1.31 5.53 14.50
N TYR A 255 1.32 6.52 13.62
CA TYR A 255 2.35 7.57 13.58
C TYR A 255 1.70 8.91 13.90
N ARG A 256 2.32 9.66 14.80
CA ARG A 256 1.92 11.01 15.17
C ARG A 256 3.02 11.98 14.74
N ASP A 257 2.67 13.02 14.00
CA ASP A 257 3.57 14.11 13.57
C ASP A 257 4.19 14.86 14.76
#